data_3690eb4cbecf76681197a887add7233c
#
_entry.id   3690eb4cbecf76681197a887add7233c
#
_cell.length_a   1.000
_cell.length_b   1.000
_cell.length_c   1.000
_cell.angle_alpha   90.00
_cell.angle_beta   90.00
_cell.angle_gamma   90.00
#
_symmetry.space_group_name_H-M   'P 1'
#
loop_
_entity.id
_entity.type
_entity.pdbx_description
1 polymer ?
#
loop_
_entity_poly.entity_id
_entity_poly.type
_entity_poly.pdbx_seq_one_letter_code
_entity_poly.pdbx_strand_id
1 'polypeptide(L)'
;ALNSKSRMLISHANNLPKELDTHDIGIIFSVLLHIRDPFLALQRMCSHVNEKIVITELGGFPTYFGKLIPSSAYIKYKDTIARFKENNKTLINKLPNFIGKRFRNHPAMTFLPDYNRTASKWWSFRPETIIAMLDILGFGKTKVNYHYYMHVKGKKMWNFTVVGERTVPIEKCDYNY
;
A
#
# COMPACT_ATOMS: atom_id res chain seq x y z
N ALA A 1 7.82 -13.91 -31.69
CA ALA A 1 8.50 -13.59 -30.42
C ALA A 1 8.47 -12.08 -30.24
N LEU A 2 7.98 -11.63 -29.09
CA LEU A 2 8.05 -10.22 -28.72
C LEU A 2 9.52 -9.84 -28.59
N ASN A 3 9.95 -8.80 -29.31
CA ASN A 3 11.33 -8.30 -29.29
C ASN A 3 11.54 -7.46 -28.02
N SER A 4 11.36 -8.11 -26.84
CA SER A 4 11.46 -7.46 -25.54
C SER A 4 12.93 -7.23 -25.17
N LYS A 5 13.26 -6.01 -24.74
CA LYS A 5 14.55 -5.65 -24.16
C LYS A 5 14.61 -5.89 -22.65
N SER A 6 13.61 -6.57 -22.09
CA SER A 6 13.56 -6.85 -20.65
C SER A 6 14.71 -7.78 -20.24
N ARG A 7 15.33 -7.46 -19.12
CA ARG A 7 16.31 -8.32 -18.44
C ARG A 7 15.73 -8.82 -17.14
N MET A 8 15.98 -10.07 -16.80
CA MET A 8 15.57 -10.67 -15.54
C MET A 8 16.74 -10.65 -14.57
N LEU A 9 16.48 -10.13 -13.37
CA LEU A 9 17.39 -10.17 -12.25
C LEU A 9 16.76 -11.04 -11.15
N ILE A 10 17.52 -11.99 -10.61
CA ILE A 10 17.11 -12.79 -9.46
C ILE A 10 17.85 -12.25 -8.24
N SER A 11 17.11 -11.64 -7.33
CA SER A 11 17.66 -11.05 -6.11
C SER A 11 16.61 -11.02 -5.00
N HIS A 12 17.06 -10.89 -3.75
CA HIS A 12 16.19 -10.60 -2.62
C HIS A 12 15.84 -9.11 -2.62
N ALA A 13 14.56 -8.74 -2.38
CA ALA A 13 14.10 -7.36 -2.45
C ALA A 13 14.84 -6.40 -1.48
N ASN A 14 15.32 -6.92 -0.33
CA ASN A 14 16.12 -6.14 0.62
C ASN A 14 17.60 -6.03 0.23
N ASN A 15 18.02 -6.71 -0.84
CA ASN A 15 19.41 -6.75 -1.27
C ASN A 15 19.53 -6.59 -2.79
N LEU A 16 18.88 -5.56 -3.33
CA LEU A 16 19.07 -5.21 -4.74
C LEU A 16 20.51 -4.71 -4.96
N PRO A 17 21.14 -5.11 -6.08
CA PRO A 17 22.47 -4.61 -6.44
C PRO A 17 22.48 -3.08 -6.54
N LYS A 18 23.50 -2.43 -5.98
CA LYS A 18 23.64 -0.96 -6.05
C LYS A 18 23.86 -0.47 -7.46
N GLU A 19 24.47 -1.33 -8.29
CA GLU A 19 24.80 -1.07 -9.69
C GLU A 19 23.60 -1.24 -10.64
N LEU A 20 22.43 -1.54 -10.10
CA LEU A 20 21.21 -1.62 -10.92
C LEU A 20 20.89 -0.23 -11.47
N ASP A 21 20.63 -0.18 -12.78
CA ASP A 21 20.22 1.06 -13.45
C ASP A 21 18.96 1.66 -12.80
N THR A 22 18.85 2.98 -12.88
CA THR A 22 17.60 3.66 -12.54
C THR A 22 16.58 3.57 -13.67
N HIS A 23 15.30 3.60 -13.32
CA HIS A 23 14.17 3.50 -14.23
C HIS A 23 13.14 4.59 -13.90
N ASP A 24 12.40 5.04 -14.90
CA ASP A 24 11.38 6.07 -14.68
C ASP A 24 10.22 5.55 -13.84
N ILE A 25 9.86 4.27 -13.99
CA ILE A 25 8.72 3.67 -13.29
C ILE A 25 9.14 2.38 -12.57
N GLY A 26 8.83 2.32 -11.28
CA GLY A 26 8.91 1.11 -10.46
C GLY A 26 7.54 0.50 -10.21
N ILE A 27 7.44 -0.82 -10.23
CA ILE A 27 6.17 -1.53 -9.99
C ILE A 27 6.38 -2.63 -8.96
N ILE A 28 5.54 -2.64 -7.92
CA ILE A 28 5.53 -3.62 -6.84
C ILE A 28 4.13 -4.21 -6.71
N PHE A 29 3.99 -5.51 -6.89
CA PHE A 29 2.70 -6.19 -6.77
C PHE A 29 2.72 -7.27 -5.70
N SER A 30 2.00 -7.05 -4.60
CA SER A 30 1.79 -8.01 -3.52
C SER A 30 3.08 -8.65 -2.99
N VAL A 31 4.13 -7.86 -2.84
CA VAL A 31 5.46 -8.32 -2.40
C VAL A 31 5.73 -7.91 -0.96
N LEU A 32 5.41 -6.67 -0.57
CA LEU A 32 5.80 -6.12 0.73
C LEU A 32 5.20 -6.90 1.90
N LEU A 33 3.99 -7.41 1.75
CA LEU A 33 3.32 -8.22 2.78
C LEU A 33 4.04 -9.55 3.08
N HIS A 34 4.91 -10.02 2.17
CA HIS A 34 5.68 -11.26 2.30
C HIS A 34 7.10 -11.06 2.83
N ILE A 35 7.53 -9.82 3.00
CA ILE A 35 8.91 -9.49 3.37
C ILE A 35 8.95 -9.12 4.86
N ARG A 36 9.99 -9.56 5.58
CA ARG A 36 10.15 -9.25 7.01
C ARG A 36 10.33 -7.77 7.26
N ASP A 37 11.17 -7.12 6.45
CA ASP A 37 11.40 -5.70 6.49
C ASP A 37 10.88 -5.04 5.20
N PRO A 38 9.60 -4.69 5.16
CA PRO A 38 8.99 -4.12 3.97
C PRO A 38 9.45 -2.68 3.70
N PHE A 39 9.87 -1.93 4.74
CA PHE A 39 10.36 -0.58 4.55
C PHE A 39 11.74 -0.58 3.87
N LEU A 40 12.65 -1.43 4.32
CA LEU A 40 13.96 -1.60 3.68
C LEU A 40 13.81 -2.05 2.21
N ALA A 41 12.92 -3.02 1.94
CA ALA A 41 12.66 -3.44 0.56
C ALA A 41 12.15 -2.28 -0.31
N LEU A 42 11.19 -1.51 0.21
CA LEU A 42 10.64 -0.37 -0.50
C LEU A 42 11.71 0.70 -0.74
N GLN A 43 12.54 0.98 0.25
CA GLN A 43 13.65 1.91 0.16
C GLN A 43 14.65 1.50 -0.94
N ARG A 44 15.05 0.22 -0.96
CA ARG A 44 15.96 -0.31 -2.00
C ARG A 44 15.35 -0.18 -3.40
N MET A 45 14.07 -0.46 -3.54
CA MET A 45 13.40 -0.30 -4.83
C MET A 45 13.24 1.17 -5.22
N CYS A 46 12.90 2.06 -4.29
CA CYS A 46 12.75 3.49 -4.54
C CYS A 46 14.07 4.17 -4.94
N SER A 47 15.22 3.65 -4.51
CA SER A 47 16.53 4.20 -4.92
C SER A 47 16.85 3.98 -6.42
N HIS A 48 16.08 3.14 -7.11
CA HIS A 48 16.21 2.88 -8.54
C HIS A 48 15.05 3.44 -9.37
N VAL A 49 14.20 4.30 -8.80
CA VAL A 49 13.01 4.85 -9.49
C VAL A 49 13.09 6.37 -9.57
N ASN A 50 13.11 6.91 -10.79
CA ASN A 50 13.27 8.35 -11.03
C ASN A 50 11.97 9.14 -10.90
N GLU A 51 10.84 8.62 -11.40
CA GLU A 51 9.61 9.40 -11.54
C GLU A 51 8.45 8.85 -10.73
N LYS A 52 8.05 7.60 -10.97
CA LYS A 52 6.82 7.05 -10.43
C LYS A 52 6.99 5.66 -9.86
N ILE A 53 6.29 5.41 -8.77
CA ILE A 53 6.19 4.08 -8.19
C ILE A 53 4.72 3.66 -8.08
N VAL A 54 4.43 2.41 -8.46
CA VAL A 54 3.10 1.81 -8.40
C VAL A 54 3.16 0.62 -7.46
N ILE A 55 2.47 0.70 -6.34
CA ILE A 55 2.45 -0.35 -5.32
C ILE A 55 1.03 -0.87 -5.17
N THR A 56 0.84 -2.16 -5.47
CA THR A 56 -0.42 -2.85 -5.23
C THR A 56 -0.24 -3.87 -4.14
N GLU A 57 -1.06 -3.77 -3.10
CA GLU A 57 -1.05 -4.70 -1.98
C GLU A 57 -2.44 -5.25 -1.70
N LEU A 58 -2.49 -6.43 -1.09
CA LEU A 58 -3.72 -6.97 -0.54
C LEU A 58 -4.18 -6.03 0.57
N GLY A 59 -5.21 -5.27 0.28
CA GLY A 59 -5.87 -4.45 1.26
C GLY A 59 -6.91 -5.29 1.95
N GLY A 60 -6.75 -5.48 3.25
CA GLY A 60 -7.94 -5.66 4.05
C GLY A 60 -8.84 -4.48 3.73
N PHE A 61 -10.08 -4.76 3.40
CA PHE A 61 -11.18 -3.80 3.34
C PHE A 61 -10.93 -2.66 4.33
N PRO A 62 -11.36 -1.38 4.07
CA PRO A 62 -11.18 -0.28 5.02
C PRO A 62 -11.63 -0.75 6.41
N THR A 63 -10.69 -1.18 7.22
CA THR A 63 -10.87 -2.12 8.33
C THR A 63 -11.53 -1.52 9.56
N TYR A 64 -11.94 -0.24 9.49
CA TYR A 64 -12.72 0.35 10.57
C TYR A 64 -14.20 -0.08 10.60
N PHE A 65 -14.77 -0.40 9.43
CA PHE A 65 -16.12 -0.98 9.35
C PHE A 65 -16.09 -2.49 9.03
N GLY A 66 -14.97 -3.02 8.57
CA GLY A 66 -14.88 -4.41 8.09
C GLY A 66 -15.01 -5.47 9.17
N LYS A 67 -14.84 -5.14 10.46
CA LYS A 67 -15.20 -6.05 11.57
C LYS A 67 -16.69 -6.00 11.92
N LEU A 68 -17.41 -4.94 11.49
CA LEU A 68 -18.79 -4.70 11.84
C LEU A 68 -19.76 -4.88 10.68
N ILE A 69 -19.29 -4.83 9.43
CA ILE A 69 -20.15 -4.93 8.25
C ILE A 69 -19.60 -6.00 7.30
N PRO A 70 -20.36 -7.03 6.95
CA PRO A 70 -19.98 -8.00 5.94
C PRO A 70 -19.63 -7.31 4.61
N SER A 71 -18.63 -7.81 3.90
CA SER A 71 -18.15 -7.24 2.64
C SER A 71 -19.26 -7.01 1.60
N SER A 72 -20.28 -7.89 1.59
CA SER A 72 -21.47 -7.77 0.76
C SER A 72 -22.34 -6.55 1.11
N ALA A 73 -22.46 -6.24 2.40
CA ALA A 73 -23.24 -5.08 2.85
C ALA A 73 -22.53 -3.75 2.53
N TYR A 74 -21.22 -3.70 2.62
CA TYR A 74 -20.47 -2.48 2.27
C TYR A 74 -20.58 -2.14 0.78
N ILE A 75 -20.49 -3.12 -0.11
CA ILE A 75 -20.65 -2.87 -1.54
C ILE A 75 -22.04 -2.31 -1.83
N LYS A 76 -23.06 -2.90 -1.18
CA LYS A 76 -24.46 -2.45 -1.31
C LYS A 76 -24.70 -1.05 -0.76
N TYR A 77 -23.93 -0.63 0.26
CA TYR A 77 -24.14 0.64 0.98
C TYR A 77 -22.99 1.64 0.81
N LYS A 78 -22.03 1.38 -0.09
CA LYS A 78 -20.88 2.25 -0.35
C LYS A 78 -21.31 3.70 -0.59
N ASP A 79 -22.28 3.91 -1.46
CA ASP A 79 -22.77 5.24 -1.81
C ASP A 79 -23.56 5.90 -0.67
N THR A 80 -24.31 5.08 0.10
CA THR A 80 -25.01 5.55 1.29
C THR A 80 -24.04 5.96 2.39
N ILE A 81 -22.96 5.19 2.60
CA ILE A 81 -21.90 5.52 3.56
C ILE A 81 -21.13 6.79 3.12
N ALA A 82 -20.87 6.94 1.82
CA ALA A 82 -20.24 8.13 1.29
C ALA A 82 -21.12 9.38 1.50
N ARG A 83 -22.41 9.30 1.18
CA ARG A 83 -23.39 10.38 1.43
C ARG A 83 -23.54 10.66 2.93
N PHE A 84 -23.58 9.64 3.78
CA PHE A 84 -23.66 9.81 5.22
C PHE A 84 -22.42 10.56 5.76
N LYS A 85 -21.23 10.23 5.29
CA LYS A 85 -19.99 10.94 5.63
C LYS A 85 -20.04 12.39 5.18
N GLU A 86 -20.54 12.66 3.98
CA GLU A 86 -20.64 14.00 3.41
C GLU A 86 -21.65 14.88 4.17
N ASN A 87 -22.82 14.33 4.42
CA ASN A 87 -23.90 15.03 5.13
C ASN A 87 -23.60 15.24 6.63
N ASN A 88 -22.73 14.44 7.23
CA ASN A 88 -22.39 14.52 8.65
C ASN A 88 -20.96 15.02 8.90
N LYS A 89 -20.34 15.65 7.92
CA LYS A 89 -18.96 16.15 8.03
C LYS A 89 -18.76 17.06 9.25
N THR A 90 -19.74 17.91 9.52
CA THR A 90 -19.77 18.83 10.68
C THR A 90 -19.91 18.07 12.01
N LEU A 91 -20.71 17.01 12.04
CA LEU A 91 -20.91 16.18 13.24
C LEU A 91 -19.66 15.36 13.57
N ILE A 92 -19.03 14.77 12.54
CA ILE A 92 -17.80 13.99 12.67
C ILE A 92 -16.65 14.89 13.15
N ASN A 93 -16.61 16.15 12.71
CA ASN A 93 -15.61 17.11 13.15
C ASN A 93 -15.83 17.62 14.60
N LYS A 94 -17.06 17.49 15.12
CA LYS A 94 -17.41 17.84 16.52
C LYS A 94 -17.26 16.67 17.50
N LEU A 95 -16.95 15.45 17.02
CA LEU A 95 -16.68 14.34 17.91
C LEU A 95 -15.43 14.61 18.77
N PRO A 96 -15.43 14.21 20.06
CA PRO A 96 -14.28 14.39 20.93
C PRO A 96 -12.98 13.91 20.27
N ASN A 97 -11.91 14.63 20.45
CA ASN A 97 -10.62 14.41 19.77
C ASN A 97 -10.12 12.95 19.84
N PHE A 98 -10.46 12.23 20.90
CA PHE A 98 -10.07 10.83 21.03
C PHE A 98 -10.86 9.91 20.07
N ILE A 99 -12.15 10.19 19.83
CA ILE A 99 -12.97 9.46 18.85
C ILE A 99 -12.60 9.90 17.42
N GLY A 100 -12.43 11.21 17.18
CA GLY A 100 -12.00 11.74 15.90
C GLY A 100 -10.60 11.25 15.48
N LYS A 101 -9.67 11.09 16.42
CA LYS A 101 -8.35 10.48 16.15
C LYS A 101 -8.48 9.00 15.73
N ARG A 102 -9.46 8.28 16.26
CA ARG A 102 -9.69 6.86 15.93
C ARG A 102 -10.29 6.67 14.53
N PHE A 103 -10.92 7.70 13.98
CA PHE A 103 -11.50 7.73 12.63
C PHE A 103 -10.59 8.43 11.59
N ARG A 104 -9.47 9.03 12.01
CA ARG A 104 -8.49 9.54 11.06
C ARG A 104 -7.78 8.38 10.36
N ASN A 105 -7.45 8.60 9.10
CA ASN A 105 -6.65 7.69 8.30
C ASN A 105 -5.20 7.70 8.84
N HIS A 106 -4.95 6.95 9.91
CA HIS A 106 -3.60 6.79 10.43
C HIS A 106 -2.87 5.69 9.67
N PRO A 107 -1.58 5.90 9.40
CA PRO A 107 -0.71 4.81 8.99
C PRO A 107 -0.84 3.66 9.98
N ALA A 108 -1.09 2.46 9.49
CA ALA A 108 -1.17 1.28 10.31
C ALA A 108 -0.71 0.05 9.53
N MET A 109 0.13 -0.72 10.17
CA MET A 109 0.67 -1.97 9.71
C MET A 109 0.46 -3.00 10.82
N THR A 110 -0.16 -4.12 10.48
CA THR A 110 -0.44 -5.17 11.47
C THR A 110 0.43 -6.38 11.17
N PHE A 111 1.18 -6.82 12.16
CA PHE A 111 1.88 -8.09 12.09
C PHE A 111 0.88 -9.24 12.14
N LEU A 112 1.03 -10.19 11.20
CA LEU A 112 0.20 -11.38 11.08
C LEU A 112 1.03 -12.60 11.49
N PRO A 113 1.01 -13.00 12.78
CA PRO A 113 1.74 -14.18 13.19
C PRO A 113 1.09 -15.42 12.56
N ASP A 114 1.88 -16.21 11.84
CA ASP A 114 1.45 -17.52 11.37
C ASP A 114 1.92 -18.58 12.36
N TYR A 115 1.01 -18.99 13.22
CA TYR A 115 1.26 -20.03 14.20
C TYR A 115 1.51 -21.43 13.57
N ASN A 116 1.10 -21.62 12.32
CA ASN A 116 1.28 -22.89 11.59
C ASN A 116 2.61 -22.95 10.81
N ARG A 117 3.45 -21.93 10.90
CA ARG A 117 4.75 -21.82 10.19
C ARG A 117 4.67 -21.95 8.66
N THR A 118 3.49 -21.80 8.10
CA THR A 118 3.22 -21.78 6.65
C THR A 118 3.07 -20.36 6.12
N ALA A 119 3.48 -19.36 6.93
CA ALA A 119 3.26 -17.95 6.68
C ALA A 119 3.75 -17.53 5.32
N SER A 120 2.81 -17.32 4.45
CA SER A 120 3.05 -16.58 3.22
C SER A 120 2.92 -15.08 3.40
N LYS A 121 2.45 -14.60 4.57
CA LYS A 121 2.19 -13.18 4.83
C LYS A 121 2.63 -12.80 6.23
N TRP A 122 3.49 -11.79 6.31
CA TRP A 122 3.94 -11.22 7.59
C TRP A 122 3.11 -10.02 8.00
N TRP A 123 2.58 -9.25 7.03
CA TRP A 123 1.99 -7.95 7.27
C TRP A 123 0.66 -7.77 6.58
N SER A 124 -0.18 -6.96 7.18
CA SER A 124 -1.34 -6.33 6.54
C SER A 124 -1.13 -4.83 6.56
N PHE A 125 -1.18 -4.22 5.39
CA PHE A 125 -0.99 -2.79 5.21
C PHE A 125 -2.29 -2.05 5.04
N ARG A 126 -2.27 -0.78 5.44
CA ARG A 126 -3.20 0.24 4.99
C ARG A 126 -2.53 1.11 3.93
N PRO A 127 -3.32 1.70 3.01
CA PRO A 127 -2.75 2.63 2.02
C PRO A 127 -1.99 3.78 2.67
N GLU A 128 -2.48 4.29 3.80
CA GLU A 128 -1.87 5.39 4.54
C GLU A 128 -0.44 5.05 5.04
N THR A 129 -0.20 3.78 5.32
CA THR A 129 1.16 3.31 5.69
C THR A 129 2.10 3.39 4.50
N ILE A 130 1.65 2.91 3.34
CA ILE A 130 2.45 2.98 2.11
C ILE A 130 2.68 4.44 1.70
N ILE A 131 1.67 5.30 1.83
CA ILE A 131 1.80 6.73 1.57
C ILE A 131 2.85 7.36 2.47
N ALA A 132 2.81 7.10 3.79
CA ALA A 132 3.78 7.63 4.73
C ALA A 132 5.21 7.13 4.44
N MET A 133 5.37 5.85 4.09
CA MET A 133 6.66 5.30 3.66
C MET A 133 7.17 5.98 2.39
N LEU A 134 6.30 6.18 1.40
CA LEU A 134 6.65 6.82 0.14
C LEU A 134 7.02 8.30 0.33
N ASP A 135 6.34 9.01 1.21
CA ASP A 135 6.65 10.42 1.52
C ASP A 135 8.07 10.55 2.09
N ILE A 136 8.46 9.69 3.03
CA ILE A 136 9.82 9.60 3.57
C ILE A 136 10.84 9.31 2.45
N LEU A 137 10.46 8.49 1.46
CA LEU A 137 11.31 8.07 0.35
C LEU A 137 11.27 9.04 -0.85
N GLY A 138 10.70 10.22 -0.68
CA GLY A 138 10.72 11.29 -1.68
C GLY A 138 9.60 11.27 -2.71
N PHE A 139 8.53 10.49 -2.49
CA PHE A 139 7.34 10.42 -3.35
C PHE A 139 6.16 11.13 -2.68
N GLY A 140 6.19 12.46 -2.63
CA GLY A 140 5.22 13.28 -1.88
C GLY A 140 3.84 13.43 -2.53
N LYS A 141 3.69 13.15 -3.83
CA LYS A 141 2.38 13.16 -4.50
C LYS A 141 1.87 11.75 -4.64
N THR A 142 0.79 11.42 -3.95
CA THR A 142 0.23 10.07 -3.97
C THR A 142 -1.24 10.04 -4.35
N LYS A 143 -1.63 8.96 -5.03
CA LYS A 143 -3.03 8.64 -5.36
C LYS A 143 -3.33 7.20 -4.99
N VAL A 144 -4.50 6.97 -4.39
CA VAL A 144 -4.96 5.63 -3.99
C VAL A 144 -6.15 5.22 -4.82
N ASN A 145 -6.11 4.00 -5.35
CA ASN A 145 -7.24 3.35 -6.00
C ASN A 145 -7.54 2.03 -5.29
N TYR A 146 -8.83 1.72 -5.11
CA TYR A 146 -9.29 0.45 -4.56
C TYR A 146 -9.92 -0.38 -5.67
N HIS A 147 -9.57 -1.66 -5.70
CA HIS A 147 -10.12 -2.60 -6.67
C HIS A 147 -10.21 -4.00 -6.05
N TYR A 148 -10.86 -4.91 -6.76
CA TYR A 148 -10.90 -6.31 -6.36
C TYR A 148 -10.66 -7.21 -7.57
N TYR A 149 -10.15 -8.39 -7.32
CA TYR A 149 -10.14 -9.47 -8.29
C TYR A 149 -10.87 -10.69 -7.74
N MET A 150 -11.32 -11.54 -8.63
CA MET A 150 -11.96 -12.80 -8.26
C MET A 150 -10.88 -13.87 -8.05
N HIS A 151 -10.80 -14.39 -6.85
CA HIS A 151 -9.95 -15.53 -6.57
C HIS A 151 -10.52 -16.81 -7.21
N VAL A 152 -9.68 -17.80 -7.50
CA VAL A 152 -10.04 -19.09 -8.11
C VAL A 152 -11.23 -19.79 -7.41
N LYS A 153 -11.41 -19.57 -6.12
CA LYS A 153 -12.54 -20.09 -5.33
C LYS A 153 -13.78 -19.17 -5.29
N GLY A 154 -13.91 -18.23 -6.22
CA GLY A 154 -15.01 -17.28 -6.27
C GLY A 154 -15.03 -16.23 -5.15
N LYS A 155 -14.00 -16.15 -4.31
CA LYS A 155 -13.85 -15.11 -3.29
C LYS A 155 -13.37 -13.80 -3.93
N LYS A 156 -14.02 -12.69 -3.60
CA LYS A 156 -13.50 -11.36 -3.91
C LYS A 156 -12.32 -11.04 -3.00
N MET A 157 -11.17 -10.78 -3.62
CA MET A 157 -9.96 -10.32 -2.92
C MET A 157 -9.82 -8.83 -3.17
N TRP A 158 -9.86 -8.05 -2.10
CA TRP A 158 -9.69 -6.61 -2.17
C TRP A 158 -8.23 -6.23 -2.17
N ASN A 159 -7.91 -5.28 -3.04
CA ASN A 159 -6.60 -4.66 -3.15
C ASN A 159 -6.74 -3.15 -3.11
N PHE A 160 -5.65 -2.51 -2.79
CA PHE A 160 -5.45 -1.11 -3.09
C PHE A 160 -4.17 -0.93 -3.91
N THR A 161 -4.15 0.11 -4.73
CA THR A 161 -2.96 0.55 -5.44
C THR A 161 -2.64 1.97 -5.02
N VAL A 162 -1.42 2.20 -4.57
CA VAL A 162 -0.85 3.52 -4.35
C VAL A 162 0.06 3.84 -5.52
N VAL A 163 -0.19 4.95 -6.19
CA VAL A 163 0.71 5.54 -7.17
C VAL A 163 1.39 6.73 -6.50
N GLY A 164 2.72 6.71 -6.41
CA GLY A 164 3.53 7.80 -5.92
C GLY A 164 4.28 8.47 -7.06
N GLU A 165 4.29 9.80 -7.11
CA GLU A 165 5.14 10.60 -7.99
C GLU A 165 6.29 11.17 -7.16
N ARG A 166 7.51 11.09 -7.67
CA ARG A 166 8.68 11.61 -7.00
C ARG A 166 8.64 13.14 -6.95
N THR A 167 8.86 13.68 -5.78
CA THR A 167 8.89 15.13 -5.52
C THR A 167 10.24 15.59 -4.97
N VAL A 168 11.06 14.63 -4.48
CA VAL A 168 12.41 14.87 -4.00
C VAL A 168 13.37 14.05 -4.87
N PRO A 169 14.38 14.68 -5.51
CA PRO A 169 15.39 13.96 -6.31
C PRO A 169 16.09 12.85 -5.50
N ILE A 170 16.51 11.78 -6.18
CA ILE A 170 17.16 10.61 -5.55
C ILE A 170 18.38 11.03 -4.73
N GLU A 171 19.17 11.96 -5.24
CA GLU A 171 20.42 12.41 -4.64
C GLU A 171 20.20 13.16 -3.30
N LYS A 172 18.97 13.62 -3.06
CA LYS A 172 18.57 14.29 -1.82
C LYS A 172 17.88 13.37 -0.82
N CYS A 173 17.61 12.14 -1.22
CA CYS A 173 17.04 11.14 -0.35
C CYS A 173 18.18 10.35 0.32
N ASP A 174 18.11 10.18 1.63
CA ASP A 174 19.04 9.31 2.33
C ASP A 174 18.62 7.84 2.19
N TYR A 175 19.29 7.13 1.29
CA TYR A 175 19.11 5.70 1.09
C TYR A 175 20.27 4.87 1.67
N ASN A 176 21.15 5.51 2.47
CA ASN A 176 22.31 4.86 3.08
C ASN A 176 21.91 4.14 4.38
N TYR A 177 21.92 2.81 4.32
CA TYR A 177 21.82 1.92 5.48
C TYR A 177 22.79 0.74 5.33
#